data_68622d50166d7ad36975e7b9ac441eac
#
_entry.id   68622d50166d7ad36975e7b9ac441eac
#
_cell.length_a   1.000
_cell.length_b   1.000
_cell.length_c   1.000
_cell.angle_alpha   90.00
_cell.angle_beta   90.00
_cell.angle_gamma   90.00
#
_symmetry.space_group_name_H-M   'P 1'
#
loop_
_entity.id
_entity.type
_entity.pdbx_description
1 polymer ?
#
loop_
_entity_poly.entity_id
_entity_poly.type
_entity_poly.pdbx_seq_one_letter_code
_entity_poly.pdbx_strand_id
1 'polypeptide(L)'
;LVSASNVDQELGWTKEEFKKLGVEYAFLRSRRENNWYPHYIHNLDNLIRFGGLFPPIHVHADLRRTVLLGATHAPAEGGCLLVRARDDIYRMSELRGKKIGLTKSLNTIKNDWWRIQEEQGIELMLRVNGMTRDDVEIVEFPYADDWYDKPEMLAPMENPSELWLKRDHKHDLAFRPLETALENGLVDAIYTQSKPFQHLQEATGKFKMIEDLSRYPDWTLQVANVPAVITCSDVMAEQHPELVVAF
;
A
#
# COMPACT_ATOMS: atom_id res chain seq x y z
N LEU A 1 6.73 -8.94 7.66
CA LEU A 1 6.43 -7.89 8.62
C LEU A 1 5.44 -8.41 9.66
N VAL A 2 5.82 -8.43 10.93
CA VAL A 2 4.90 -8.71 12.02
C VAL A 2 4.14 -7.41 12.31
N SER A 3 2.81 -7.46 12.26
CA SER A 3 1.92 -6.34 12.57
C SER A 3 1.12 -6.64 13.84
N ALA A 4 0.47 -5.62 14.41
CA ALA A 4 -0.40 -5.81 15.56
C ALA A 4 -1.48 -6.87 15.32
N SER A 5 -2.06 -6.90 14.10
CA SER A 5 -3.04 -7.92 13.72
C SER A 5 -2.48 -9.35 13.69
N ASN A 6 -1.22 -9.54 13.32
CA ASN A 6 -0.60 -10.88 13.38
C ASN A 6 -0.35 -11.31 14.83
N VAL A 7 0.06 -10.39 15.70
CA VAL A 7 0.26 -10.68 17.13
C VAL A 7 -1.05 -11.03 17.79
N ASP A 8 -2.10 -10.25 17.55
CA ASP A 8 -3.44 -10.53 18.07
C ASP A 8 -3.98 -11.90 17.58
N GLN A 9 -3.82 -12.18 16.28
CA GLN A 9 -4.23 -13.46 15.69
C GLN A 9 -3.53 -14.65 16.35
N GLU A 10 -2.22 -14.54 16.60
CA GLU A 10 -1.42 -15.61 17.21
C GLU A 10 -1.76 -15.80 18.67
N LEU A 11 -1.97 -14.72 19.42
CA LEU A 11 -2.28 -14.76 20.84
C LEU A 11 -3.77 -14.96 21.13
N GLY A 12 -4.65 -14.70 20.16
CA GLY A 12 -6.10 -14.93 20.27
C GLY A 12 -6.83 -13.97 21.19
N TRP A 13 -6.28 -12.81 21.52
CA TRP A 13 -6.86 -11.87 22.47
C TRP A 13 -8.23 -11.36 22.04
N THR A 14 -8.35 -10.79 20.85
CA THR A 14 -9.64 -10.33 20.33
C THR A 14 -10.64 -11.49 20.20
N LYS A 15 -10.19 -12.66 19.80
CA LYS A 15 -11.04 -13.86 19.69
C LYS A 15 -11.64 -14.25 21.02
N GLU A 16 -10.86 -14.19 22.10
CA GLU A 16 -11.33 -14.51 23.45
C GLU A 16 -12.32 -13.46 23.97
N GLU A 17 -12.06 -12.17 23.76
CA GLU A 17 -12.96 -11.09 24.15
C GLU A 17 -14.31 -11.17 23.41
N PHE A 18 -14.28 -11.39 22.09
CA PHE A 18 -15.49 -11.52 21.28
C PHE A 18 -16.32 -12.75 21.67
N LYS A 19 -15.65 -13.86 22.04
CA LYS A 19 -16.33 -15.05 22.56
C LYS A 19 -17.16 -14.76 23.83
N LYS A 20 -16.66 -13.89 24.71
CA LYS A 20 -17.41 -13.47 25.93
C LYS A 20 -18.69 -12.71 25.58
N LEU A 21 -18.70 -12.03 24.44
CA LEU A 21 -19.84 -11.30 23.89
C LEU A 21 -20.75 -12.17 23.00
N GLY A 22 -20.43 -13.46 22.85
CA GLY A 22 -21.19 -14.38 22.01
C GLY A 22 -20.97 -14.15 20.49
N VAL A 23 -19.90 -13.46 20.11
CA VAL A 23 -19.57 -13.13 18.73
C VAL A 23 -18.40 -13.97 18.24
N GLU A 24 -18.50 -14.50 17.02
CA GLU A 24 -17.42 -15.19 16.35
C GLU A 24 -16.42 -14.20 15.76
N TYR A 25 -15.14 -14.38 16.08
CA TYR A 25 -14.04 -13.69 15.39
C TYR A 25 -13.50 -14.56 14.27
N ALA A 26 -13.46 -14.01 13.06
CA ALA A 26 -12.89 -14.67 11.89
C ALA A 26 -12.15 -13.64 11.02
N PHE A 27 -11.03 -14.02 10.41
CA PHE A 27 -10.41 -13.12 9.47
C PHE A 27 -11.06 -13.19 8.06
N LEU A 28 -10.96 -12.12 7.30
CA LEU A 28 -11.73 -11.92 6.06
C LEU A 28 -11.68 -13.12 5.11
N ARG A 29 -10.53 -13.72 4.92
CA ARG A 29 -10.34 -14.82 3.96
C ARG A 29 -10.52 -16.23 4.54
N SER A 30 -10.95 -16.35 5.80
CA SER A 30 -11.36 -17.65 6.34
C SER A 30 -12.74 -18.08 5.84
N ARG A 31 -13.50 -17.16 5.27
CA ARG A 31 -14.83 -17.43 4.70
C ARG A 31 -14.77 -17.45 3.19
N ARG A 32 -15.37 -18.47 2.57
CA ARG A 32 -15.36 -18.68 1.11
C ARG A 32 -16.10 -17.57 0.37
N GLU A 33 -17.17 -17.04 0.94
CA GLU A 33 -18.01 -15.98 0.38
C GLU A 33 -17.31 -14.61 0.34
N ASN A 34 -16.27 -14.42 1.14
CA ASN A 34 -15.51 -13.18 1.16
C ASN A 34 -14.33 -13.26 0.20
N ASN A 35 -14.17 -12.21 -0.60
CA ASN A 35 -12.94 -11.95 -1.35
C ASN A 35 -12.12 -10.85 -0.64
N TRP A 36 -11.11 -10.28 -1.33
CA TRP A 36 -10.28 -9.22 -0.79
C TRP A 36 -10.88 -7.81 -0.89
N TYR A 37 -11.89 -7.61 -1.70
CA TYR A 37 -12.46 -6.28 -1.94
C TYR A 37 -12.99 -5.58 -0.69
N PRO A 38 -13.61 -6.24 0.28
CA PRO A 38 -14.01 -5.57 1.53
C PRO A 38 -12.87 -4.87 2.27
N HIS A 39 -11.64 -5.36 2.13
CA HIS A 39 -10.46 -4.68 2.68
C HIS A 39 -10.21 -3.30 2.05
N TYR A 40 -10.66 -3.07 0.81
CA TYR A 40 -10.45 -1.83 0.06
C TYR A 40 -11.69 -0.94 0.01
N ILE A 41 -12.88 -1.53 -0.11
CA ILE A 41 -14.13 -0.78 -0.29
C ILE A 41 -15.02 -0.77 0.96
N HIS A 42 -14.62 -1.46 2.02
CA HIS A 42 -15.26 -1.52 3.34
C HIS A 42 -16.78 -1.82 3.28
N ASN A 43 -17.21 -2.68 2.38
CA ASN A 43 -18.61 -3.00 2.13
C ASN A 43 -19.21 -4.04 3.09
N LEU A 44 -18.52 -4.39 4.17
CA LEU A 44 -19.02 -5.23 5.26
C LEU A 44 -19.13 -4.42 6.53
N ASP A 45 -20.32 -4.45 7.16
CA ASP A 45 -20.56 -3.73 8.41
C ASP A 45 -19.81 -4.31 9.61
N ASN A 46 -19.55 -5.62 9.57
CA ASN A 46 -18.85 -6.36 10.62
C ASN A 46 -17.34 -6.53 10.35
N LEU A 47 -16.73 -5.62 9.62
CA LEU A 47 -15.29 -5.66 9.29
C LEU A 47 -14.51 -4.67 10.15
N ILE A 48 -13.51 -5.17 10.89
CA ILE A 48 -12.42 -4.37 11.42
C ILE A 48 -11.21 -4.54 10.49
N ARG A 49 -10.72 -3.45 9.95
CA ARG A 49 -9.69 -3.46 8.92
C ARG A 49 -8.37 -2.89 9.44
N PHE A 50 -7.28 -3.59 9.16
CA PHE A 50 -5.91 -3.11 9.33
C PHE A 50 -5.29 -2.80 7.96
N GLY A 51 -4.66 -1.66 7.80
CA GLY A 51 -3.96 -1.34 6.56
C GLY A 51 -3.67 0.14 6.38
N GLY A 52 -3.11 0.50 5.23
CA GLY A 52 -2.77 1.88 4.91
C GLY A 52 -3.97 2.82 4.82
N LEU A 53 -3.71 4.12 4.83
CA LEU A 53 -4.71 5.19 4.92
C LEU A 53 -5.50 5.44 3.65
N PHE A 54 -4.97 5.16 2.46
CA PHE A 54 -5.66 5.52 1.22
C PHE A 54 -7.04 4.88 1.07
N PRO A 55 -7.23 3.55 1.30
CA PRO A 55 -8.56 2.98 1.22
C PRO A 55 -9.58 3.61 2.17
N PRO A 56 -9.32 3.77 3.47
CA PRO A 56 -10.31 4.38 4.37
C PRO A 56 -10.60 5.85 4.07
N ILE A 57 -9.62 6.65 3.59
CA ILE A 57 -9.86 8.03 3.16
C ILE A 57 -10.82 8.04 1.96
N HIS A 58 -10.54 7.25 0.92
CA HIS A 58 -11.39 7.13 -0.25
C HIS A 58 -12.80 6.64 0.13
N VAL A 59 -12.88 5.57 0.92
CA VAL A 59 -14.17 5.01 1.33
C VAL A 59 -14.99 6.04 2.11
N HIS A 60 -14.36 6.74 3.06
CA HIS A 60 -15.04 7.76 3.89
C HIS A 60 -15.56 8.93 3.06
N ALA A 61 -14.77 9.36 2.06
CA ALA A 61 -15.13 10.49 1.21
C ALA A 61 -16.22 10.15 0.18
N ASP A 62 -16.15 8.96 -0.43
CA ASP A 62 -16.90 8.68 -1.66
C ASP A 62 -17.90 7.53 -1.56
N LEU A 63 -17.77 6.62 -0.60
CA LEU A 63 -18.56 5.39 -0.57
C LEU A 63 -19.46 5.27 0.67
N ARG A 64 -18.87 5.35 1.87
CA ARG A 64 -19.60 5.23 3.15
C ARG A 64 -18.78 5.76 4.31
N ARG A 65 -19.46 6.16 5.37
CA ARG A 65 -18.79 6.58 6.59
C ARG A 65 -17.98 5.45 7.22
N THR A 66 -16.79 5.77 7.68
CA THR A 66 -15.89 4.87 8.40
C THR A 66 -15.36 5.55 9.65
N VAL A 67 -15.04 4.76 10.67
CA VAL A 67 -14.48 5.25 11.93
C VAL A 67 -13.04 4.79 12.05
N LEU A 68 -12.15 5.73 12.35
CA LEU A 68 -10.74 5.46 12.66
C LEU A 68 -10.63 5.09 14.14
N LEU A 69 -10.22 3.86 14.43
CA LEU A 69 -10.05 3.35 15.79
C LEU A 69 -8.65 3.62 16.34
N GLY A 70 -7.64 3.58 15.49
CA GLY A 70 -6.26 3.81 15.92
C GLY A 70 -5.23 3.61 14.81
N ALA A 71 -3.98 3.88 15.15
CA ALA A 71 -2.83 3.60 14.30
C ALA A 71 -2.05 2.40 14.82
N THR A 72 -1.57 1.54 13.92
CA THR A 72 -0.80 0.34 14.30
C THR A 72 0.70 0.57 14.28
N HIS A 73 1.20 1.21 13.23
CA HIS A 73 2.61 1.57 13.10
C HIS A 73 2.76 2.68 12.05
N ALA A 74 3.80 3.46 12.21
CA ALA A 74 4.23 4.48 11.25
C ALA A 74 5.69 4.20 10.91
N PRO A 75 5.96 3.34 9.92
CA PRO A 75 7.33 3.17 9.47
C PRO A 75 7.83 4.49 8.87
N ALA A 76 9.07 4.84 9.16
CA ALA A 76 9.74 5.97 8.51
C ALA A 76 10.11 5.58 7.06
N GLU A 77 9.11 5.35 6.23
CA GLU A 77 9.26 4.98 4.82
C GLU A 77 8.74 6.12 3.96
N GLY A 78 9.63 7.07 3.65
CA GLY A 78 9.27 8.23 2.85
C GLY A 78 9.06 7.93 1.36
N GLY A 79 9.54 6.81 0.89
CA GLY A 79 9.66 6.51 -0.54
C GLY A 79 10.87 7.19 -1.19
N CYS A 80 11.28 6.67 -2.32
CA CYS A 80 12.45 7.16 -3.05
C CYS A 80 12.23 7.20 -4.56
N LEU A 81 13.06 7.98 -5.26
CA LEU A 81 13.10 8.03 -6.71
C LEU A 81 14.33 7.31 -7.23
N LEU A 82 14.09 6.39 -8.17
CA LEU A 82 15.13 5.58 -8.80
C LEU A 82 15.35 5.99 -10.23
N VAL A 83 16.62 5.90 -10.64
CA VAL A 83 17.08 5.99 -12.04
C VAL A 83 17.95 4.78 -12.35
N ARG A 84 18.26 4.53 -13.63
CA ARG A 84 19.23 3.49 -13.99
C ARG A 84 20.62 3.85 -13.44
N ALA A 85 21.33 2.87 -12.88
CA ALA A 85 22.66 3.09 -12.31
C ALA A 85 23.67 3.64 -13.31
N ARG A 86 23.52 3.28 -14.61
CA ARG A 86 24.39 3.71 -15.71
C ARG A 86 24.16 5.13 -16.22
N ASP A 87 23.04 5.77 -15.85
CA ASP A 87 22.71 7.12 -16.36
C ASP A 87 23.44 8.19 -15.54
N ASP A 88 23.82 9.28 -16.20
CA ASP A 88 24.44 10.46 -15.57
C ASP A 88 23.38 11.37 -14.94
N ILE A 89 22.51 10.79 -14.10
CA ILE A 89 21.48 11.49 -13.33
C ILE A 89 21.74 11.20 -11.85
N TYR A 90 22.07 12.23 -11.07
CA TYR A 90 22.46 12.10 -9.66
C TYR A 90 21.60 12.94 -8.72
N ARG A 91 20.75 13.82 -9.25
CA ARG A 91 19.87 14.71 -8.49
C ARG A 91 18.60 15.04 -9.25
N MET A 92 17.59 15.47 -8.51
CA MET A 92 16.26 15.78 -9.03
C MET A 92 16.26 16.83 -10.16
N SER A 93 17.09 17.86 -10.06
CA SER A 93 17.15 18.93 -11.09
C SER A 93 17.55 18.43 -12.48
N GLU A 94 18.20 17.28 -12.59
CA GLU A 94 18.61 16.65 -13.84
C GLU A 94 17.46 15.88 -14.51
N LEU A 95 16.32 15.77 -13.85
CA LEU A 95 15.08 15.21 -14.39
C LEU A 95 14.23 16.21 -15.16
N ARG A 96 14.63 17.50 -15.27
CA ARG A 96 13.89 18.46 -16.09
C ARG A 96 13.80 17.99 -17.54
N GLY A 97 12.57 17.94 -18.08
CA GLY A 97 12.28 17.43 -19.43
C GLY A 97 12.42 15.91 -19.58
N LYS A 98 12.61 15.16 -18.48
CA LYS A 98 12.73 13.70 -18.47
C LYS A 98 11.39 13.03 -18.16
N LYS A 99 11.33 11.72 -18.42
CA LYS A 99 10.16 10.89 -18.23
C LYS A 99 10.16 10.20 -16.88
N ILE A 100 9.07 10.38 -16.12
CA ILE A 100 8.83 9.65 -14.86
C ILE A 100 7.66 8.69 -15.06
N GLY A 101 7.86 7.41 -14.73
CA GLY A 101 6.84 6.36 -14.84
C GLY A 101 5.83 6.43 -13.70
N LEU A 102 4.56 6.18 -14.03
CA LEU A 102 3.44 6.11 -13.08
C LEU A 102 2.56 4.91 -13.42
N THR A 103 2.21 4.09 -12.43
CA THR A 103 1.30 2.96 -12.64
C THR A 103 -0.14 3.44 -12.87
N LYS A 104 -0.92 2.60 -13.54
CA LYS A 104 -2.36 2.78 -13.72
C LYS A 104 -3.08 1.45 -13.62
N SER A 105 -3.76 1.23 -12.50
CA SER A 105 -4.60 0.04 -12.34
C SER A 105 -5.78 0.07 -13.31
N LEU A 106 -6.03 -1.07 -13.95
CA LEU A 106 -7.25 -1.30 -14.74
C LEU A 106 -8.41 -1.85 -13.90
N ASN A 107 -8.15 -2.16 -12.62
CA ASN A 107 -9.19 -2.58 -11.67
C ASN A 107 -9.98 -1.36 -11.20
N THR A 108 -11.27 -1.34 -11.50
CA THR A 108 -12.18 -0.22 -11.17
C THR A 108 -13.02 -0.47 -9.92
N ILE A 109 -12.87 -1.63 -9.26
CA ILE A 109 -13.66 -1.99 -8.07
C ILE A 109 -13.10 -1.31 -6.82
N LYS A 110 -11.78 -1.09 -6.78
CA LYS A 110 -11.08 -0.47 -5.67
C LYS A 110 -10.28 0.75 -6.12
N ASN A 111 -9.88 1.61 -5.19
CA ASN A 111 -8.96 2.69 -5.50
C ASN A 111 -7.59 2.14 -5.96
N ASP A 112 -6.94 2.88 -6.84
CA ASP A 112 -5.56 2.60 -7.30
C ASP A 112 -4.56 3.17 -6.27
N TRP A 113 -4.43 2.48 -5.13
CA TRP A 113 -3.59 2.93 -4.03
C TRP A 113 -2.09 2.95 -4.37
N TRP A 114 -1.64 2.15 -5.35
CA TRP A 114 -0.27 2.22 -5.86
C TRP A 114 -0.02 3.53 -6.57
N ARG A 115 -0.89 3.87 -7.54
CA ARG A 115 -0.82 5.14 -8.27
C ARG A 115 -0.87 6.34 -7.34
N ILE A 116 -1.82 6.36 -6.40
CA ILE A 116 -1.96 7.46 -5.44
C ILE A 116 -0.67 7.66 -4.66
N GLN A 117 -0.04 6.58 -4.20
CA GLN A 117 1.22 6.64 -3.47
C GLN A 117 2.38 7.13 -4.34
N GLU A 118 2.49 6.62 -5.55
CA GLU A 118 3.53 7.02 -6.50
C GLU A 118 3.39 8.49 -6.90
N GLU A 119 2.18 8.91 -7.25
CA GLU A 119 1.89 10.28 -7.67
C GLU A 119 2.17 11.30 -6.56
N GLN A 120 1.69 11.03 -5.35
CA GLN A 120 1.98 11.87 -4.18
C GLN A 120 3.48 11.93 -3.89
N GLY A 121 4.17 10.79 -3.92
CA GLY A 121 5.61 10.73 -3.68
C GLY A 121 6.41 11.51 -4.71
N ILE A 122 6.09 11.38 -5.99
CA ILE A 122 6.70 12.15 -7.08
C ILE A 122 6.48 13.65 -6.86
N GLU A 123 5.25 14.09 -6.59
CA GLU A 123 4.93 15.50 -6.37
C GLU A 123 5.66 16.10 -5.16
N LEU A 124 5.74 15.34 -4.06
CA LEU A 124 6.51 15.75 -2.88
C LEU A 124 7.99 15.94 -3.22
N MET A 125 8.61 14.99 -3.92
CA MET A 125 10.02 15.05 -4.32
C MET A 125 10.31 16.20 -5.28
N LEU A 126 9.44 16.43 -6.24
CA LEU A 126 9.55 17.59 -7.13
C LEU A 126 9.50 18.89 -6.32
N ARG A 127 8.51 19.04 -5.44
CA ARG A 127 8.30 20.25 -4.63
C ARG A 127 9.48 20.57 -3.71
N VAL A 128 10.04 19.59 -2.99
CA VAL A 128 11.19 19.83 -2.08
C VAL A 128 12.46 20.20 -2.86
N ASN A 129 12.52 19.86 -4.14
CA ASN A 129 13.62 20.21 -5.04
C ASN A 129 13.33 21.44 -5.92
N GLY A 130 12.29 22.25 -5.60
CA GLY A 130 11.95 23.45 -6.36
C GLY A 130 11.50 23.17 -7.79
N MET A 131 10.88 22.03 -8.01
CA MET A 131 10.32 21.57 -9.27
C MET A 131 8.81 21.40 -9.17
N THR A 132 8.16 21.36 -10.33
CA THR A 132 6.73 21.09 -10.47
C THR A 132 6.49 19.95 -11.45
N ARG A 133 5.23 19.52 -11.55
CA ARG A 133 4.85 18.49 -12.52
C ARG A 133 5.11 18.91 -13.98
N ASP A 134 5.08 20.22 -14.27
CA ASP A 134 5.34 20.75 -15.61
C ASP A 134 6.83 20.66 -16.02
N ASP A 135 7.72 20.41 -15.07
CA ASP A 135 9.15 20.23 -15.33
C ASP A 135 9.49 18.82 -15.84
N VAL A 136 8.55 17.86 -15.81
CA VAL A 136 8.76 16.46 -16.18
C VAL A 136 7.61 15.93 -17.04
N GLU A 137 7.86 14.85 -17.79
CA GLU A 137 6.82 14.13 -18.52
C GLU A 137 6.37 12.92 -17.70
N ILE A 138 5.09 12.81 -17.33
CA ILE A 138 4.55 11.63 -16.65
C ILE A 138 4.06 10.63 -17.69
N VAL A 139 4.59 9.41 -17.65
CA VAL A 139 4.25 8.31 -18.56
C VAL A 139 3.49 7.24 -17.79
N GLU A 140 2.22 6.98 -18.17
CA GLU A 140 1.38 5.98 -17.53
C GLU A 140 1.65 4.56 -18.04
N PHE A 141 1.69 3.59 -17.12
CA PHE A 141 1.83 2.16 -17.39
C PHE A 141 0.62 1.40 -16.85
N PRO A 142 -0.35 1.03 -17.72
CA PRO A 142 -1.50 0.25 -17.32
C PRO A 142 -1.10 -1.16 -16.88
N TYR A 143 -1.76 -1.67 -15.82
CA TYR A 143 -1.63 -3.07 -15.39
C TYR A 143 -2.99 -3.63 -14.95
N ALA A 144 -3.18 -4.94 -15.12
CA ALA A 144 -4.48 -5.59 -14.90
C ALA A 144 -4.98 -5.48 -13.46
N ASP A 145 -4.09 -5.51 -12.47
CA ASP A 145 -4.41 -5.51 -11.03
C ASP A 145 -5.49 -6.55 -10.66
N ASP A 146 -5.39 -7.72 -11.30
CA ASP A 146 -6.33 -8.84 -11.22
C ASP A 146 -5.95 -9.88 -10.17
N TRP A 147 -4.94 -9.57 -9.36
CA TRP A 147 -4.42 -10.48 -8.35
C TRP A 147 -5.49 -11.00 -7.39
N TYR A 148 -6.45 -10.13 -7.05
CA TYR A 148 -7.51 -10.43 -6.09
C TYR A 148 -8.57 -11.40 -6.63
N ASP A 149 -8.64 -11.54 -7.96
CA ASP A 149 -9.63 -12.37 -8.67
C ASP A 149 -9.06 -13.75 -9.06
N LYS A 150 -7.77 -13.98 -8.81
CA LYS A 150 -7.12 -15.26 -9.14
C LYS A 150 -7.65 -16.38 -8.24
N PRO A 151 -7.91 -17.59 -8.79
CA PRO A 151 -8.51 -18.69 -8.03
C PRO A 151 -7.79 -19.02 -6.72
N GLU A 152 -6.46 -18.96 -6.70
CA GLU A 152 -5.66 -19.20 -5.51
C GLU A 152 -5.84 -18.12 -4.43
N MET A 153 -6.28 -16.91 -4.83
CA MET A 153 -6.57 -15.80 -3.92
C MET A 153 -8.02 -15.80 -3.44
N LEU A 154 -8.90 -16.51 -4.16
CA LEU A 154 -10.31 -16.70 -3.79
C LEU A 154 -10.51 -17.92 -2.87
N ALA A 155 -9.54 -18.83 -2.81
CA ALA A 155 -9.62 -19.96 -1.91
C ALA A 155 -9.64 -19.53 -0.44
N PRO A 156 -10.45 -20.15 0.43
CA PRO A 156 -10.41 -19.91 1.87
C PRO A 156 -9.01 -20.17 2.42
N MET A 157 -8.63 -19.44 3.47
CA MET A 157 -7.36 -19.59 4.17
C MET A 157 -7.64 -20.00 5.62
N GLU A 158 -6.85 -20.94 6.16
CA GLU A 158 -7.00 -21.35 7.55
C GLU A 158 -6.45 -20.29 8.51
N ASN A 159 -5.40 -19.59 8.09
CA ASN A 159 -4.84 -18.49 8.87
C ASN A 159 -4.30 -17.35 7.98
N PRO A 160 -4.18 -16.11 8.50
CA PRO A 160 -3.72 -14.95 7.74
C PRO A 160 -2.28 -15.07 7.21
N SER A 161 -1.43 -15.87 7.83
CA SER A 161 -0.03 -16.02 7.42
C SER A 161 0.13 -16.73 6.06
N GLU A 162 -0.86 -17.51 5.63
CA GLU A 162 -0.88 -18.13 4.31
C GLU A 162 -0.86 -17.09 3.17
N LEU A 163 -1.41 -15.91 3.41
CA LEU A 163 -1.33 -14.81 2.46
C LEU A 163 0.12 -14.44 2.14
N TRP A 164 0.97 -14.40 3.16
CA TRP A 164 2.38 -14.04 3.00
C TRP A 164 3.14 -15.12 2.25
N LEU A 165 2.90 -16.39 2.56
CA LEU A 165 3.48 -17.53 1.83
C LEU A 165 3.08 -17.50 0.36
N LYS A 166 1.80 -17.21 0.05
CA LYS A 166 1.32 -17.07 -1.33
C LYS A 166 1.90 -15.86 -2.06
N ARG A 167 2.24 -14.79 -1.34
CA ARG A 167 2.90 -13.60 -1.89
C ARG A 167 4.38 -13.80 -2.15
N ASP A 168 5.09 -14.44 -1.24
CA ASP A 168 6.55 -14.59 -1.32
C ASP A 168 7.00 -15.34 -2.57
N HIS A 169 6.23 -16.32 -3.03
CA HIS A 169 6.50 -17.01 -4.29
C HIS A 169 6.37 -16.13 -5.55
N LYS A 170 5.80 -14.93 -5.44
CA LYS A 170 5.65 -13.98 -6.54
C LYS A 170 6.65 -12.83 -6.49
N HIS A 171 7.41 -12.74 -5.43
CA HIS A 171 8.55 -11.83 -5.32
C HIS A 171 9.86 -12.45 -5.82
N ASP A 172 9.79 -13.52 -6.61
CA ASP A 172 10.86 -13.75 -7.56
C ASP A 172 11.07 -12.40 -8.25
N LEU A 173 12.25 -11.87 -8.17
CA LEU A 173 12.76 -10.58 -8.64
C LEU A 173 12.27 -10.12 -10.04
N ALA A 174 11.07 -10.57 -10.44
CA ALA A 174 10.36 -10.11 -11.60
C ALA A 174 10.03 -8.64 -11.38
N PHE A 175 10.69 -7.78 -12.10
CA PHE A 175 10.40 -6.36 -12.09
C PHE A 175 8.93 -6.13 -12.39
N ARG A 176 8.30 -5.26 -11.63
CA ARG A 176 6.98 -4.73 -11.95
C ARG A 176 7.06 -3.96 -13.27
N PRO A 177 5.93 -3.61 -13.89
CA PRO A 177 5.95 -2.87 -15.16
C PRO A 177 6.83 -1.62 -15.15
N LEU A 178 6.88 -0.88 -14.04
CA LEU A 178 7.70 0.34 -13.93
C LEU A 178 9.19 0.04 -13.88
N GLU A 179 9.64 -0.94 -13.10
CA GLU A 179 11.06 -1.31 -13.06
C GLU A 179 11.52 -1.84 -14.42
N THR A 180 10.68 -2.60 -15.10
CA THR A 180 10.94 -3.07 -16.47
C THR A 180 11.00 -1.89 -17.45
N ALA A 181 10.10 -0.93 -17.34
CA ALA A 181 10.10 0.27 -18.18
C ALA A 181 11.35 1.12 -17.95
N LEU A 182 11.78 1.29 -16.69
CA LEU A 182 13.02 2.00 -16.35
C LEU A 182 14.25 1.28 -16.89
N GLU A 183 14.37 -0.03 -16.71
CA GLU A 183 15.49 -0.82 -17.22
C GLU A 183 15.62 -0.71 -18.74
N ASN A 184 14.49 -0.77 -19.45
CA ASN A 184 14.41 -0.69 -20.90
C ASN A 184 14.53 0.73 -21.47
N GLY A 185 14.61 1.76 -20.62
CA GLY A 185 14.75 3.16 -21.04
C GLY A 185 13.48 3.79 -21.59
N LEU A 186 12.31 3.23 -21.30
CA LEU A 186 11.02 3.84 -21.67
C LEU A 186 10.71 5.06 -20.80
N VAL A 187 11.25 5.08 -19.58
CA VAL A 187 11.25 6.22 -18.65
C VAL A 187 12.66 6.43 -18.09
N ASP A 188 12.89 7.59 -17.49
CA ASP A 188 14.19 7.97 -16.91
C ASP A 188 14.19 7.76 -15.38
N ALA A 189 13.03 7.85 -14.74
CA ALA A 189 12.89 7.65 -13.31
C ALA A 189 11.56 6.96 -12.95
N ILE A 190 11.53 6.34 -11.75
CA ILE A 190 10.32 5.79 -11.14
C ILE A 190 10.34 6.05 -9.63
N TYR A 191 9.15 6.16 -9.04
CA TYR A 191 8.99 6.16 -7.59
C TYR A 191 8.89 4.73 -7.05
N THR A 192 9.46 4.49 -5.87
CA THR A 192 9.26 3.26 -5.11
C THR A 192 9.45 3.51 -3.60
N GLN A 193 9.09 2.54 -2.78
CA GLN A 193 9.40 2.57 -1.34
C GLN A 193 10.87 2.19 -1.10
N SER A 194 11.48 2.73 -0.06
CA SER A 194 12.91 2.53 0.25
C SER A 194 13.29 1.05 0.43
N LYS A 195 12.46 0.25 1.10
CA LYS A 195 12.77 -1.19 1.30
C LYS A 195 12.78 -2.00 0.01
N PRO A 196 11.74 -1.91 -0.87
CA PRO A 196 11.81 -2.52 -2.19
C PRO A 196 13.03 -2.05 -3.00
N PHE A 197 13.44 -0.78 -2.89
CA PHE A 197 14.65 -0.30 -3.52
C PHE A 197 15.91 -1.03 -3.05
N GLN A 198 16.12 -1.14 -1.73
CA GLN A 198 17.29 -1.83 -1.18
C GLN A 198 17.38 -3.25 -1.73
N HIS A 199 16.25 -3.96 -1.75
CA HIS A 199 16.20 -5.30 -2.32
C HIS A 199 16.55 -5.34 -3.82
N LEU A 200 16.00 -4.43 -4.62
CA LEU A 200 16.31 -4.32 -6.04
C LEU A 200 17.78 -3.95 -6.29
N GLN A 201 18.34 -3.06 -5.48
CA GLN A 201 19.73 -2.65 -5.57
C GLN A 201 20.68 -3.80 -5.19
N GLU A 202 20.42 -4.48 -4.10
CA GLU A 202 21.22 -5.62 -3.63
C GLU A 202 21.18 -6.77 -4.63
N ALA A 203 20.02 -7.05 -5.21
CA ALA A 203 19.84 -8.16 -6.14
C ALA A 203 20.44 -7.91 -7.54
N THR A 204 20.41 -6.67 -8.05
CA THR A 204 20.73 -6.40 -9.44
C THR A 204 21.80 -5.36 -9.69
N GLY A 205 21.99 -4.37 -8.81
CA GLY A 205 22.87 -3.22 -9.03
C GLY A 205 22.48 -2.34 -10.23
N LYS A 206 21.30 -2.53 -10.80
CA LYS A 206 20.86 -1.85 -12.04
C LYS A 206 20.33 -0.44 -11.82
N PHE A 207 19.93 -0.13 -10.59
CA PHE A 207 19.28 1.13 -10.22
C PHE A 207 20.09 1.88 -9.18
N LYS A 208 19.93 3.18 -9.14
CA LYS A 208 20.43 4.05 -8.05
C LYS A 208 19.33 5.00 -7.60
N MET A 209 19.35 5.31 -6.34
CA MET A 209 18.44 6.28 -5.72
C MET A 209 19.02 7.68 -5.81
N ILE A 210 18.22 8.64 -6.26
CA ILE A 210 18.62 10.05 -6.38
C ILE A 210 17.88 10.96 -5.40
N GLU A 211 16.73 10.50 -4.86
CA GLU A 211 15.97 11.22 -3.84
C GLU A 211 15.32 10.24 -2.87
N ASP A 212 15.20 10.62 -1.60
CA ASP A 212 14.60 9.82 -0.54
C ASP A 212 13.90 10.71 0.49
N LEU A 213 12.58 10.65 0.54
CA LEU A 213 11.77 11.45 1.46
C LEU A 213 12.01 11.11 2.94
N SER A 214 12.52 9.92 3.26
CA SER A 214 12.84 9.54 4.63
C SER A 214 13.99 10.33 5.27
N ARG A 215 14.78 11.03 4.44
CA ARG A 215 15.88 11.90 4.89
C ARG A 215 15.41 13.23 5.49
N TYR A 216 14.15 13.59 5.21
CA TYR A 216 13.60 14.84 5.70
C TYR A 216 12.88 14.60 7.04
N PRO A 217 13.17 15.39 8.09
CA PRO A 217 12.50 15.23 9.38
C PRO A 217 11.08 15.80 9.43
N ASP A 218 10.52 16.16 8.29
CA ASP A 218 9.23 16.81 8.15
C ASP A 218 8.14 15.76 7.87
N TRP A 219 7.20 15.59 8.80
CA TRP A 219 6.07 14.69 8.67
C TRP A 219 5.14 15.01 7.49
N THR A 220 5.10 16.25 7.04
CA THR A 220 4.28 16.65 5.88
C THR A 220 4.80 16.08 4.56
N LEU A 221 6.02 15.56 4.55
CA LEU A 221 6.65 14.88 3.42
C LEU A 221 6.42 13.37 3.41
N GLN A 222 5.72 12.84 4.40
CA GLN A 222 5.34 11.43 4.39
C GLN A 222 4.21 11.19 3.38
N VAL A 223 4.31 10.09 2.66
CA VAL A 223 3.23 9.66 1.78
C VAL A 223 2.04 9.20 2.63
N ALA A 224 0.83 9.66 2.32
CA ALA A 224 -0.36 9.51 3.17
C ALA A 224 -0.84 8.06 3.40
N ASN A 225 -0.17 7.04 2.84
CA ASN A 225 -0.49 5.64 3.13
C ASN A 225 0.07 5.17 4.49
N VAL A 226 0.80 6.00 5.19
CA VAL A 226 1.30 5.80 6.55
C VAL A 226 0.77 6.89 7.48
N PRO A 227 0.50 6.57 8.77
CA PRO A 227 0.61 5.27 9.41
C PRO A 227 -0.41 4.24 8.87
N ALA A 228 -0.14 2.94 9.08
CA ALA A 228 -1.19 1.94 8.94
C ALA A 228 -2.19 2.09 10.08
N VAL A 229 -3.47 1.96 9.76
CA VAL A 229 -4.58 2.27 10.67
C VAL A 229 -5.54 1.10 10.86
N ILE A 230 -6.30 1.20 11.93
CA ILE A 230 -7.43 0.32 12.23
C ILE A 230 -8.70 1.11 11.98
N THR A 231 -9.59 0.56 11.18
CA THR A 231 -10.88 1.17 10.85
C THR A 231 -12.03 0.18 10.93
N CYS A 232 -13.22 0.66 11.24
CA CYS A 232 -14.47 -0.10 11.12
C CYS A 232 -15.56 0.75 10.44
N SER A 233 -16.73 0.17 10.18
CA SER A 233 -17.89 0.92 9.72
C SER A 233 -18.45 1.81 10.84
N ASP A 234 -19.16 2.87 10.48
CA ASP A 234 -19.99 3.64 11.41
C ASP A 234 -21.09 2.77 12.04
N VAL A 235 -21.68 1.87 11.26
CA VAL A 235 -22.69 0.89 11.75
C VAL A 235 -22.14 0.07 12.92
N MET A 236 -20.92 -0.50 12.79
CA MET A 236 -20.30 -1.23 13.89
C MET A 236 -20.05 -0.33 15.10
N ALA A 237 -19.51 0.87 14.88
CA ALA A 237 -19.17 1.77 15.98
C ALA A 237 -20.41 2.30 16.73
N GLU A 238 -21.53 2.53 16.04
CA GLU A 238 -22.75 3.07 16.61
C GLU A 238 -23.67 2.00 17.18
N GLN A 239 -23.79 0.83 16.54
CA GLN A 239 -24.71 -0.22 16.94
C GLN A 239 -24.07 -1.31 17.79
N HIS A 240 -22.76 -1.46 17.73
CA HIS A 240 -21.98 -2.48 18.44
C HIS A 240 -20.72 -1.90 19.10
N PRO A 241 -20.86 -0.79 19.88
CA PRO A 241 -19.71 -0.17 20.53
C PRO A 241 -18.96 -1.11 21.48
N GLU A 242 -19.66 -2.11 22.04
CA GLU A 242 -19.06 -3.16 22.88
C GLU A 242 -18.02 -4.00 22.12
N LEU A 243 -18.20 -4.22 20.81
CA LEU A 243 -17.23 -4.94 20.00
C LEU A 243 -16.00 -4.07 19.71
N VAL A 244 -16.19 -2.78 19.50
CA VAL A 244 -15.09 -1.83 19.30
C VAL A 244 -14.25 -1.68 20.57
N VAL A 245 -14.87 -1.70 21.73
CA VAL A 245 -14.17 -1.60 23.03
C VAL A 245 -13.45 -2.91 23.36
N ALA A 246 -14.04 -4.06 23.00
CA ALA A 246 -13.46 -5.38 23.24
C ALA A 246 -12.27 -5.69 22.31
N PHE A 247 -12.24 -5.04 21.15
CA PHE A 247 -11.14 -5.11 20.17
C PHE A 247 -9.93 -4.30 20.61
#